data_7f0437748c3481b7c20ac2bc611fe6e8
#
_entry.id   7f0437748c3481b7c20ac2bc611fe6e8
#
_cell.length_a   1.000
_cell.length_b   1.000
_cell.length_c   1.000
_cell.angle_alpha   90.00
_cell.angle_beta   90.00
_cell.angle_gamma   90.00
#
_symmetry.space_group_name_H-M   'P 1'
#
loop_
_entity.id
_entity.type
_entity.pdbx_description
1 polymer ?
#
loop_
_entity_poly.entity_id
_entity_poly.type
_entity_poly.pdbx_seq_one_letter_code
_entity_poly.pdbx_strand_id
1 'polypeptide(L)'
;MDASYESEAVDIQAYESHGRWFQSLLQRAISLKNRTMHLVHWVFDPPHKSTLNGSTRKRIAYIKRGRWSYININIVKLLNENFPDYDVEPIDMVEDILRQNKTVIVANLFYVFQLYGRDILRGRRSIHGCFYRTPYIFNKIKQLVRNHIEGEPAQYAFTFQTQSLYDASVEGLPHFVYTDHTHLSNLYYPGFDRSQLYAHEWIDLERNIYRNALKTFIMSSHVKNSVVQHYACDSKRVTCVYAGCNIEFRPLLLDNDDYRNKRILFIGVDWERKGGPELVEAFKLLLKKIPDARLTIVGCSPDIRHPQIEVIGRVPISDINQHLIQASVLCLPTKIEPFGIVTIEAFIHKLPVVATRIGALPDLIVDGESGRLVAPDDIRGLADALIELLSDPEKCRSFGEHGYQIVKDNYSWQAVGARLKSEIGSTLWN
;
A
#
# COMPACT_ATOMS: atom_id res chain seq x y z
N MET A 1 -0.69 28.86 -60.32
CA MET A 1 0.45 28.58 -59.38
C MET A 1 -0.12 28.61 -58.00
N ASP A 2 0.22 27.63 -57.24
CA ASP A 2 -0.12 27.34 -55.85
C ASP A 2 -1.40 26.51 -55.56
N ALA A 3 -1.20 25.18 -55.73
CA ALA A 3 -2.08 24.19 -55.15
C ALA A 3 -1.25 22.92 -54.74
N SER A 4 0.04 23.07 -54.34
CA SER A 4 0.93 21.94 -54.08
C SER A 4 1.62 21.93 -52.72
N TYR A 5 1.25 22.80 -51.76
CA TYR A 5 1.89 22.89 -50.44
C TYR A 5 1.04 22.44 -49.26
N GLU A 6 -0.26 22.13 -49.45
CA GLU A 6 -1.12 21.66 -48.32
C GLU A 6 -1.18 20.14 -48.17
N SER A 7 -0.68 19.34 -49.12
CA SER A 7 -0.75 17.87 -49.03
C SER A 7 0.41 17.20 -48.27
N GLU A 8 1.57 17.88 -48.10
CA GLU A 8 2.71 17.29 -47.38
C GLU A 8 2.64 17.47 -45.86
N ALA A 9 1.91 18.47 -45.34
CA ALA A 9 1.79 18.71 -43.91
C ALA A 9 0.87 17.68 -43.18
N VAL A 10 -0.05 17.08 -43.86
CA VAL A 10 -1.00 16.09 -43.33
C VAL A 10 -0.33 14.72 -43.17
N ASP A 11 0.63 14.38 -44.04
CA ASP A 11 1.31 13.07 -44.00
C ASP A 11 2.39 12.99 -42.90
N ILE A 12 3.00 14.11 -42.53
CA ILE A 12 4.02 14.15 -41.48
C ILE A 12 3.39 13.95 -40.09
N GLN A 13 2.19 14.52 -39.84
CA GLN A 13 1.47 14.31 -38.57
C GLN A 13 0.95 12.89 -38.44
N ALA A 14 0.54 12.24 -39.52
CA ALA A 14 0.14 10.84 -39.52
C ALA A 14 1.35 9.93 -39.26
N TYR A 15 2.51 10.23 -39.81
CA TYR A 15 3.74 9.44 -39.62
C TYR A 15 4.30 9.56 -38.18
N GLU A 16 4.25 10.75 -37.58
CA GLU A 16 4.65 10.96 -36.18
C GLU A 16 3.69 10.32 -35.17
N SER A 17 2.39 10.27 -35.48
CA SER A 17 1.39 9.60 -34.62
C SER A 17 1.55 8.07 -34.64
N HIS A 18 1.87 7.48 -35.80
CA HIS A 18 2.18 6.06 -35.95
C HIS A 18 3.51 5.68 -35.30
N GLY A 19 4.51 6.53 -35.37
CA GLY A 19 5.81 6.34 -34.68
C GLY A 19 5.66 6.32 -33.14
N ARG A 20 4.88 7.22 -32.59
CA ARG A 20 4.61 7.28 -31.15
C ARG A 20 3.76 6.10 -30.66
N TRP A 21 2.78 5.68 -31.43
CA TRP A 21 1.97 4.49 -31.15
C TRP A 21 2.82 3.22 -31.18
N PHE A 22 3.71 3.06 -32.18
CA PHE A 22 4.61 1.93 -32.32
C PHE A 22 5.66 1.89 -31.21
N GLN A 23 6.23 3.05 -30.82
CA GLN A 23 7.13 3.15 -29.67
C GLN A 23 6.42 2.81 -28.35
N SER A 24 5.18 3.25 -28.15
CA SER A 24 4.35 2.88 -27.00
C SER A 24 4.07 1.38 -26.94
N LEU A 25 3.76 0.77 -28.07
CA LEU A 25 3.58 -0.70 -28.19
C LEU A 25 4.89 -1.45 -27.95
N LEU A 26 6.01 -0.96 -28.46
CA LEU A 26 7.32 -1.57 -28.27
C LEU A 26 7.76 -1.46 -26.79
N GLN A 27 7.56 -0.34 -26.15
CA GLN A 27 7.81 -0.17 -24.70
C GLN A 27 6.89 -1.06 -23.85
N ARG A 28 5.61 -1.21 -24.23
CA ARG A 28 4.69 -2.14 -23.57
C ARG A 28 5.12 -3.58 -23.77
N ALA A 29 5.54 -3.97 -24.98
CA ALA A 29 6.05 -5.30 -25.29
C ALA A 29 7.37 -5.61 -24.55
N ILE A 30 8.29 -4.65 -24.47
CA ILE A 30 9.56 -4.77 -23.71
C ILE A 30 9.25 -4.87 -22.20
N SER A 31 8.32 -4.09 -21.69
CA SER A 31 7.88 -4.16 -20.28
C SER A 31 7.22 -5.51 -19.96
N LEU A 32 6.40 -6.04 -20.89
CA LEU A 32 5.80 -7.38 -20.77
C LEU A 32 6.86 -8.47 -20.80
N LYS A 33 7.81 -8.38 -21.75
CA LYS A 33 8.93 -9.32 -21.89
C LYS A 33 9.82 -9.32 -20.65
N ASN A 34 10.16 -8.15 -20.11
CA ASN A 34 10.96 -8.06 -18.88
C ASN A 34 10.22 -8.61 -17.66
N ARG A 35 8.92 -8.34 -17.52
CA ARG A 35 8.11 -8.90 -16.43
C ARG A 35 7.94 -10.42 -16.56
N THR A 36 7.82 -10.94 -17.77
CA THR A 36 7.72 -12.39 -18.03
C THR A 36 9.07 -13.08 -17.84
N MET A 37 10.19 -12.46 -18.25
CA MET A 37 11.54 -12.97 -17.96
C MET A 37 11.85 -13.01 -16.47
N HIS A 38 11.46 -12.00 -15.70
CA HIS A 38 11.58 -12.04 -14.24
C HIS A 38 10.79 -13.20 -13.61
N LEU A 39 9.60 -13.50 -14.13
CA LEU A 39 8.81 -14.65 -13.66
C LEU A 39 9.50 -15.97 -14.00
N VAL A 40 10.08 -16.10 -15.20
CA VAL A 40 10.80 -17.29 -15.67
C VAL A 40 12.09 -17.49 -14.88
N HIS A 41 12.91 -16.47 -14.71
CA HIS A 41 14.12 -16.54 -13.86
C HIS A 41 13.75 -16.90 -12.42
N TRP A 42 12.71 -16.26 -11.86
CA TRP A 42 12.23 -16.53 -10.52
C TRP A 42 11.82 -18.02 -10.30
N VAL A 43 11.19 -18.66 -11.27
CA VAL A 43 10.79 -20.09 -11.18
C VAL A 43 11.99 -21.04 -11.15
N PHE A 44 13.14 -20.65 -11.72
CA PHE A 44 14.32 -21.54 -11.88
C PHE A 44 15.43 -21.33 -10.84
N ASP A 45 15.35 -20.27 -10.00
CA ASP A 45 16.33 -20.08 -8.93
C ASP A 45 16.18 -21.12 -7.81
N PRO A 46 17.28 -21.58 -7.17
CA PRO A 46 17.21 -22.54 -6.09
C PRO A 46 16.55 -21.93 -4.83
N PRO A 47 15.73 -22.71 -4.08
CA PRO A 47 15.08 -22.23 -2.85
C PRO A 47 16.07 -22.04 -1.71
N HIS A 48 15.87 -20.96 -0.92
CA HIS A 48 16.55 -20.78 0.36
C HIS A 48 15.88 -21.65 1.44
N LYS A 49 16.63 -22.47 2.16
CA LYS A 49 16.13 -23.22 3.32
C LYS A 49 16.41 -22.40 4.59
N SER A 50 15.37 -22.07 5.34
CA SER A 50 15.51 -21.64 6.73
C SER A 50 15.48 -22.87 7.65
N THR A 51 16.50 -23.06 8.46
CA THR A 51 16.56 -24.15 9.43
C THR A 51 16.56 -23.58 10.84
N LEU A 52 15.44 -23.74 11.54
CA LEU A 52 15.38 -23.63 13.01
C LEU A 52 15.43 -25.05 13.59
N ASN A 53 16.62 -25.53 13.92
CA ASN A 53 16.81 -26.83 14.57
C ASN A 53 17.16 -26.63 16.04
N GLY A 54 16.38 -27.22 16.96
CA GLY A 54 16.77 -27.49 18.33
C GLY A 54 16.06 -26.77 19.47
N SER A 55 15.04 -25.95 19.22
CA SER A 55 14.28 -25.30 20.30
C SER A 55 13.17 -26.21 20.82
N THR A 56 13.00 -26.24 22.16
CA THR A 56 11.86 -26.91 22.85
C THR A 56 10.65 -26.00 23.02
N ARG A 57 10.74 -24.73 22.59
CA ARG A 57 9.66 -23.76 22.70
C ARG A 57 8.61 -24.00 21.62
N LYS A 58 7.34 -23.71 21.93
CA LYS A 58 6.31 -23.65 20.90
C LYS A 58 6.58 -22.51 19.94
N ARG A 59 6.15 -22.67 18.69
CA ARG A 59 6.39 -21.72 17.60
C ARG A 59 5.15 -20.90 17.27
N ILE A 60 5.37 -19.71 16.75
CA ILE A 60 4.35 -18.92 16.04
C ILE A 60 4.66 -19.10 14.55
N ALA A 61 3.75 -19.76 13.81
CA ALA A 61 3.85 -19.81 12.35
C ALA A 61 3.47 -18.46 11.77
N TYR A 62 4.46 -17.68 11.33
CA TYR A 62 4.23 -16.39 10.70
C TYR A 62 4.23 -16.50 9.19
N ILE A 63 3.04 -16.57 8.58
CA ILE A 63 2.86 -16.74 7.14
C ILE A 63 2.82 -15.37 6.46
N LYS A 64 3.76 -15.14 5.54
CA LYS A 64 3.93 -13.88 4.83
C LYS A 64 4.12 -14.09 3.33
N ARG A 65 3.98 -13.02 2.56
CA ARG A 65 4.29 -12.95 1.14
C ARG A 65 5.27 -11.83 0.87
N GLY A 66 6.52 -12.19 0.58
CA GLY A 66 7.57 -11.24 0.23
C GLY A 66 7.82 -10.15 1.30
N ARG A 67 8.21 -8.96 0.86
CA ARG A 67 8.60 -7.87 1.78
C ARG A 67 7.44 -7.01 2.27
N TRP A 68 6.38 -6.88 1.50
CA TRP A 68 5.21 -6.04 1.78
C TRP A 68 5.58 -4.68 2.40
N SER A 69 6.25 -3.83 1.62
CA SER A 69 6.67 -2.48 2.06
C SER A 69 7.42 -2.46 3.40
N TYR A 70 8.28 -3.45 3.65
CA TYR A 70 9.03 -3.65 4.90
C TYR A 70 8.17 -3.96 6.15
N ILE A 71 6.86 -4.02 6.05
CA ILE A 71 5.97 -4.36 7.17
C ILE A 71 6.29 -5.75 7.69
N ASN A 72 6.52 -6.75 6.82
CA ASN A 72 6.82 -8.11 7.24
C ASN A 72 8.07 -8.23 8.12
N ILE A 73 9.09 -7.40 7.93
CA ILE A 73 10.30 -7.38 8.77
C ILE A 73 9.94 -6.88 10.17
N ASN A 74 9.16 -5.80 10.24
CA ASN A 74 8.75 -5.22 11.51
C ASN A 74 7.79 -6.14 12.28
N ILE A 75 6.92 -6.90 11.59
CA ILE A 75 6.04 -7.88 12.23
C ILE A 75 6.84 -9.01 12.88
N VAL A 76 7.90 -9.53 12.23
CA VAL A 76 8.78 -10.55 12.85
C VAL A 76 9.39 -10.02 14.15
N LYS A 77 9.94 -8.80 14.11
CA LYS A 77 10.51 -8.15 15.30
C LYS A 77 9.45 -7.99 16.39
N LEU A 78 8.29 -7.46 16.03
CA LEU A 78 7.16 -7.23 16.92
C LEU A 78 6.66 -8.53 17.59
N LEU A 79 6.53 -9.63 16.84
CA LEU A 79 6.11 -10.91 17.38
C LEU A 79 7.15 -11.45 18.37
N ASN A 80 8.45 -11.39 18.06
CA ASN A 80 9.52 -11.82 18.98
C ASN A 80 9.53 -10.98 20.27
N GLU A 81 9.37 -9.67 20.18
CA GLU A 81 9.38 -8.76 21.34
C GLU A 81 8.15 -8.94 22.25
N ASN A 82 6.98 -9.19 21.67
CA ASN A 82 5.73 -9.28 22.42
C ASN A 82 5.37 -10.70 22.89
N PHE A 83 5.95 -11.73 22.27
CA PHE A 83 5.71 -13.14 22.59
C PHE A 83 7.04 -13.87 22.83
N PRO A 84 7.86 -13.47 23.85
CA PRO A 84 9.22 -13.98 24.06
C PRO A 84 9.27 -15.46 24.44
N ASP A 85 8.15 -16.06 24.86
CA ASP A 85 8.05 -17.49 25.22
C ASP A 85 7.90 -18.40 23.99
N TYR A 86 7.78 -17.82 22.79
CA TYR A 86 7.60 -18.54 21.53
C TYR A 86 8.72 -18.20 20.55
N ASP A 87 9.04 -19.15 19.68
CA ASP A 87 9.93 -18.92 18.56
C ASP A 87 9.09 -18.50 17.33
N VAL A 88 9.40 -17.37 16.70
CA VAL A 88 8.71 -16.94 15.50
C VAL A 88 9.34 -17.60 14.28
N GLU A 89 8.58 -18.41 13.57
CA GLU A 89 8.98 -19.05 12.32
C GLU A 89 8.35 -18.31 11.13
N PRO A 90 9.12 -17.47 10.39
CA PRO A 90 8.64 -16.83 9.19
C PRO A 90 8.57 -17.84 8.03
N ILE A 91 7.38 -18.04 7.49
CA ILE A 91 7.12 -18.91 6.33
C ILE A 91 6.73 -18.00 5.16
N ASP A 92 7.61 -17.84 4.18
CA ASP A 92 7.28 -17.10 2.98
C ASP A 92 6.53 -17.98 2.00
N MET A 93 5.25 -17.68 1.81
CA MET A 93 4.34 -18.44 0.94
C MET A 93 4.88 -18.60 -0.50
N VAL A 94 5.67 -17.62 -0.97
CA VAL A 94 6.26 -17.65 -2.31
C VAL A 94 7.55 -18.47 -2.33
N GLU A 95 8.49 -18.15 -1.43
CA GLU A 95 9.83 -18.74 -1.43
C GLU A 95 9.81 -20.16 -0.86
N ASP A 96 9.15 -20.38 0.27
CA ASP A 96 9.20 -21.63 1.00
C ASP A 96 8.12 -22.63 0.54
N ILE A 97 6.99 -22.14 0.01
CA ILE A 97 5.86 -22.99 -0.38
C ILE A 97 5.74 -23.13 -1.90
N LEU A 98 5.52 -22.03 -2.65
CA LEU A 98 5.22 -22.12 -4.08
C LEU A 98 6.43 -22.48 -4.93
N ARG A 99 7.63 -21.97 -4.63
CA ARG A 99 8.85 -22.30 -5.38
C ARG A 99 9.22 -23.78 -5.31
N GLN A 100 8.89 -24.45 -4.22
CA GLN A 100 9.10 -25.90 -4.07
C GLN A 100 8.05 -26.71 -4.86
N ASN A 101 6.95 -26.08 -5.28
CA ASN A 101 5.82 -26.72 -5.97
C ASN A 101 5.60 -26.12 -7.38
N LYS A 102 6.61 -26.20 -8.23
CA LYS A 102 6.60 -25.58 -9.59
C LYS A 102 5.43 -26.03 -10.47
N THR A 103 4.99 -27.27 -10.32
CA THR A 103 3.81 -27.80 -11.03
C THR A 103 2.53 -27.04 -10.68
N VAL A 104 2.39 -26.60 -9.44
CA VAL A 104 1.24 -25.79 -8.99
C VAL A 104 1.27 -24.42 -9.66
N ILE A 105 2.46 -23.82 -9.82
CA ILE A 105 2.62 -22.52 -10.50
C ILE A 105 2.18 -22.65 -11.97
N VAL A 106 2.67 -23.68 -12.67
CA VAL A 106 2.34 -23.92 -14.09
C VAL A 106 0.85 -24.21 -14.26
N ALA A 107 0.29 -25.09 -13.44
CA ALA A 107 -1.14 -25.39 -13.47
C ALA A 107 -1.99 -24.14 -13.20
N ASN A 108 -1.58 -23.29 -12.26
CA ASN A 108 -2.31 -22.05 -11.97
C ASN A 108 -2.31 -21.07 -13.16
N LEU A 109 -1.27 -21.00 -13.96
CA LEU A 109 -1.27 -20.17 -15.17
C LEU A 109 -2.38 -20.57 -16.13
N PHE A 110 -2.69 -21.87 -16.27
CA PHE A 110 -3.82 -22.34 -17.06
C PHE A 110 -5.14 -21.77 -16.51
N TYR A 111 -5.38 -21.84 -15.18
CA TYR A 111 -6.58 -21.29 -14.57
C TYR A 111 -6.64 -19.75 -14.68
N VAL A 112 -5.51 -19.06 -14.61
CA VAL A 112 -5.45 -17.60 -14.85
C VAL A 112 -5.95 -17.25 -16.24
N PHE A 113 -5.49 -17.96 -17.28
CA PHE A 113 -5.94 -17.71 -18.65
C PHE A 113 -7.38 -18.15 -18.88
N GLN A 114 -7.84 -19.24 -18.25
CA GLN A 114 -9.23 -19.66 -18.34
C GLN A 114 -10.19 -18.62 -17.75
N LEU A 115 -9.88 -18.04 -16.59
CA LEU A 115 -10.75 -17.09 -15.89
C LEU A 115 -10.59 -15.65 -16.40
N TYR A 116 -9.37 -15.22 -16.70
CA TYR A 116 -9.04 -13.82 -16.95
C TYR A 116 -8.39 -13.57 -18.31
N GLY A 117 -8.26 -14.58 -19.17
CA GLY A 117 -7.54 -14.49 -20.44
C GLY A 117 -8.05 -13.39 -21.35
N ARG A 118 -9.37 -13.19 -21.44
CA ARG A 118 -9.97 -12.11 -22.23
C ARG A 118 -9.56 -10.71 -21.75
N ASP A 119 -9.52 -10.53 -20.44
CA ASP A 119 -9.14 -9.23 -19.85
C ASP A 119 -7.63 -8.98 -19.92
N ILE A 120 -6.84 -10.05 -19.82
CA ILE A 120 -5.38 -9.99 -20.01
C ILE A 120 -5.04 -9.62 -21.45
N LEU A 121 -5.65 -10.26 -22.44
CA LEU A 121 -5.45 -9.95 -23.86
C LEU A 121 -5.89 -8.53 -24.23
N ARG A 122 -6.93 -8.01 -23.56
CA ARG A 122 -7.38 -6.62 -23.73
C ARG A 122 -6.58 -5.59 -22.92
N GLY A 123 -5.53 -6.02 -22.20
CA GLY A 123 -4.72 -5.15 -21.36
C GLY A 123 -5.41 -4.59 -20.11
N ARG A 124 -6.59 -5.11 -19.75
CA ARG A 124 -7.36 -4.69 -18.58
C ARG A 124 -6.80 -5.25 -17.27
N ARG A 125 -6.14 -6.42 -17.34
CA ARG A 125 -5.56 -7.11 -16.18
C ARG A 125 -4.14 -7.59 -16.48
N SER A 126 -3.32 -7.69 -15.44
CA SER A 126 -2.00 -8.31 -15.54
C SER A 126 -2.04 -9.75 -15.06
N ILE A 127 -1.20 -10.63 -15.66
CA ILE A 127 -1.04 -12.02 -15.22
C ILE A 127 -0.66 -12.06 -13.72
N HIS A 128 0.29 -11.21 -13.31
CA HIS A 128 0.71 -11.13 -11.91
C HIS A 128 -0.43 -10.77 -10.96
N GLY A 129 -1.29 -9.81 -11.35
CA GLY A 129 -2.47 -9.41 -10.57
C GLY A 129 -3.50 -10.54 -10.44
N CYS A 130 -3.65 -11.38 -11.48
CA CYS A 130 -4.60 -12.48 -11.49
C CYS A 130 -4.07 -13.75 -10.83
N PHE A 131 -2.72 -13.91 -10.71
CA PHE A 131 -2.10 -15.16 -10.28
C PHE A 131 -2.60 -15.67 -8.93
N TYR A 132 -2.74 -14.78 -7.93
CA TYR A 132 -3.24 -15.14 -6.59
C TYR A 132 -4.78 -15.10 -6.47
N ARG A 133 -5.50 -14.90 -7.58
CA ARG A 133 -6.95 -14.70 -7.58
C ARG A 133 -7.71 -15.75 -8.37
N THR A 134 -7.15 -16.95 -8.40
CA THR A 134 -7.85 -18.15 -8.90
C THR A 134 -8.23 -19.04 -7.73
N PRO A 135 -9.37 -19.71 -7.76
CA PRO A 135 -9.73 -20.71 -6.75
C PRO A 135 -8.71 -21.84 -6.63
N TYR A 136 -8.08 -22.20 -7.75
CA TYR A 136 -7.05 -23.24 -7.77
C TYR A 136 -5.87 -22.90 -6.87
N ILE A 137 -5.21 -21.72 -7.10
CA ILE A 137 -4.03 -21.35 -6.32
C ILE A 137 -4.36 -21.13 -4.85
N PHE A 138 -5.53 -20.55 -4.56
CA PHE A 138 -5.98 -20.31 -3.21
C PHE A 138 -6.07 -21.62 -2.41
N ASN A 139 -6.76 -22.61 -2.96
CA ASN A 139 -6.93 -23.92 -2.30
C ASN A 139 -5.61 -24.69 -2.23
N LYS A 140 -4.73 -24.57 -3.26
CA LYS A 140 -3.43 -25.22 -3.24
C LYS A 140 -2.49 -24.62 -2.20
N ILE A 141 -2.46 -23.30 -2.06
CA ILE A 141 -1.68 -22.64 -1.00
C ILE A 141 -2.16 -23.10 0.37
N LYS A 142 -3.48 -23.10 0.61
CA LYS A 142 -4.05 -23.59 1.85
C LYS A 142 -3.61 -25.03 2.17
N GLN A 143 -3.71 -25.91 1.19
CA GLN A 143 -3.26 -27.30 1.34
C GLN A 143 -1.76 -27.43 1.63
N LEU A 144 -0.92 -26.64 0.94
CA LEU A 144 0.53 -26.72 1.11
C LEU A 144 1.00 -26.14 2.43
N VAL A 145 0.41 -25.02 2.89
CA VAL A 145 0.66 -24.45 4.22
C VAL A 145 0.23 -25.43 5.31
N ARG A 146 -0.95 -26.02 5.14
CA ARG A 146 -1.44 -27.07 6.04
C ARG A 146 -0.43 -28.23 6.13
N ASN A 147 0.00 -28.81 5.01
CA ASN A 147 0.97 -29.90 4.97
C ASN A 147 2.32 -29.52 5.63
N HIS A 148 2.74 -28.26 5.50
CA HIS A 148 3.96 -27.76 6.12
C HIS A 148 3.85 -27.73 7.65
N ILE A 149 2.71 -27.32 8.18
CA ILE A 149 2.44 -27.18 9.63
C ILE A 149 2.01 -28.51 10.27
N GLU A 150 1.17 -29.31 9.60
CA GLU A 150 0.62 -30.56 10.14
C GLU A 150 1.66 -31.68 10.34
N GLY A 151 2.85 -31.55 9.75
CA GLY A 151 3.96 -32.44 10.10
C GLY A 151 4.29 -32.40 11.60
N GLU A 152 4.05 -31.25 12.28
CA GLU A 152 4.37 -31.02 13.68
C GLU A 152 3.41 -30.03 14.38
N PRO A 153 2.06 -30.25 14.34
CA PRO A 153 1.11 -29.24 14.82
C PRO A 153 1.23 -28.93 16.31
N ALA A 154 1.66 -29.90 17.13
CA ALA A 154 1.87 -29.71 18.57
C ALA A 154 2.97 -28.69 18.90
N GLN A 155 3.84 -28.39 17.95
CA GLN A 155 4.91 -27.42 18.10
C GLN A 155 4.45 -25.97 17.90
N TYR A 156 3.28 -25.75 17.31
CA TYR A 156 2.77 -24.41 17.06
C TYR A 156 1.74 -23.98 18.11
N ALA A 157 1.84 -22.72 18.54
CA ALA A 157 0.87 -22.10 19.43
C ALA A 157 -0.29 -21.50 18.64
N PHE A 158 0.02 -20.82 17.55
CA PHE A 158 -0.95 -20.21 16.63
C PHE A 158 -0.30 -19.86 15.28
N THR A 159 -1.14 -19.58 14.30
CA THR A 159 -0.73 -19.06 13.00
C THR A 159 -1.05 -17.56 12.91
N PHE A 160 -0.14 -16.76 12.38
CA PHE A 160 -0.30 -15.33 12.12
C PHE A 160 -0.03 -15.04 10.66
N GLN A 161 -1.04 -14.59 9.94
CA GLN A 161 -0.97 -14.33 8.50
C GLN A 161 -0.98 -12.84 8.21
N THR A 162 -0.12 -12.38 7.30
CA THR A 162 -0.23 -11.04 6.70
C THR A 162 -0.83 -11.09 5.31
N GLN A 163 -1.62 -10.05 4.96
CA GLN A 163 -2.41 -9.92 3.73
C GLN A 163 -3.59 -10.91 3.61
N SER A 164 -4.53 -10.62 2.71
CA SER A 164 -5.76 -11.41 2.48
C SER A 164 -5.80 -12.03 1.08
N LEU A 165 -4.66 -12.47 0.54
CA LEU A 165 -4.57 -13.09 -0.77
C LEU A 165 -4.59 -14.63 -0.74
N TYR A 166 -4.57 -15.23 0.42
CA TYR A 166 -4.53 -16.67 0.68
C TYR A 166 -5.04 -16.95 2.08
N ASP A 167 -5.38 -18.19 2.36
CA ASP A 167 -5.84 -18.65 3.67
C ASP A 167 -4.80 -19.62 4.25
N ALA A 168 -4.17 -19.22 5.34
CA ALA A 168 -3.17 -20.01 6.06
C ALA A 168 -3.73 -20.64 7.36
N SER A 169 -5.06 -20.68 7.51
CA SER A 169 -5.68 -21.33 8.65
C SER A 169 -5.46 -22.85 8.61
N VAL A 170 -5.13 -23.42 9.76
CA VAL A 170 -4.97 -24.86 9.97
C VAL A 170 -5.96 -25.30 11.05
N GLU A 171 -6.67 -26.39 10.79
CA GLU A 171 -7.67 -26.92 11.72
C GLU A 171 -7.03 -27.27 13.07
N GLY A 172 -7.67 -26.85 14.16
CA GLY A 172 -7.15 -27.06 15.52
C GLY A 172 -6.10 -26.08 15.99
N LEU A 173 -5.62 -25.16 15.11
CA LEU A 173 -4.72 -24.08 15.51
C LEU A 173 -5.44 -22.71 15.51
N PRO A 174 -5.27 -21.91 16.56
CA PRO A 174 -5.69 -20.50 16.54
C PRO A 174 -5.09 -19.76 15.34
N HIS A 175 -5.91 -18.99 14.62
CA HIS A 175 -5.47 -18.28 13.41
C HIS A 175 -5.79 -16.79 13.51
N PHE A 176 -4.80 -15.95 13.18
CA PHE A 176 -4.91 -14.49 13.16
C PHE A 176 -4.52 -13.95 11.78
N VAL A 177 -5.25 -12.94 11.32
CA VAL A 177 -5.00 -12.26 10.04
C VAL A 177 -4.69 -10.78 10.29
N TYR A 178 -3.71 -10.23 9.60
CA TYR A 178 -3.37 -8.80 9.62
C TYR A 178 -3.27 -8.25 8.20
N THR A 179 -4.10 -7.26 7.85
CA THR A 179 -4.18 -6.74 6.48
C THR A 179 -4.46 -5.24 6.42
N ASP A 180 -3.96 -4.59 5.38
CA ASP A 180 -4.18 -3.19 5.04
C ASP A 180 -5.32 -2.98 4.03
N HIS A 181 -5.80 -4.05 3.40
CA HIS A 181 -6.73 -3.95 2.29
C HIS A 181 -7.58 -5.20 2.15
N THR A 182 -8.81 -5.04 1.65
CA THR A 182 -9.66 -6.10 1.15
C THR A 182 -10.06 -5.81 -0.29
N HIS A 183 -10.36 -6.83 -1.07
CA HIS A 183 -10.76 -6.57 -2.46
C HIS A 183 -12.00 -5.69 -2.56
N LEU A 184 -13.01 -5.93 -1.72
CA LEU A 184 -14.25 -5.16 -1.74
C LEU A 184 -14.13 -3.75 -1.10
N SER A 185 -13.04 -3.44 -0.38
CA SER A 185 -12.81 -2.07 0.10
C SER A 185 -12.63 -1.06 -1.05
N ASN A 186 -12.26 -1.54 -2.24
CA ASN A 186 -12.22 -0.70 -3.44
C ASN A 186 -13.58 -0.07 -3.79
N LEU A 187 -14.68 -0.70 -3.39
CA LEU A 187 -16.04 -0.17 -3.64
C LEU A 187 -16.32 1.16 -2.93
N TYR A 188 -15.53 1.50 -1.91
CA TYR A 188 -15.65 2.77 -1.21
C TYR A 188 -14.89 3.92 -1.90
N TYR A 189 -14.00 3.63 -2.87
CA TYR A 189 -13.28 4.68 -3.57
C TYR A 189 -14.16 5.29 -4.67
N PRO A 190 -14.22 6.64 -4.77
CA PRO A 190 -14.97 7.31 -5.80
C PRO A 190 -14.53 6.86 -7.21
N GLY A 191 -15.50 6.63 -8.09
CA GLY A 191 -15.23 6.26 -9.49
C GLY A 191 -14.66 4.85 -9.67
N PHE A 192 -14.63 3.99 -8.64
CA PHE A 192 -14.20 2.61 -8.81
C PHE A 192 -15.15 1.85 -9.76
N ASP A 193 -14.59 1.34 -10.84
CA ASP A 193 -15.34 0.54 -11.81
C ASP A 193 -15.54 -0.90 -11.27
N ARG A 194 -16.79 -1.26 -11.00
CA ARG A 194 -17.16 -2.60 -10.53
C ARG A 194 -16.76 -3.72 -11.47
N SER A 195 -16.55 -3.44 -12.77
CA SER A 195 -16.03 -4.43 -13.72
C SER A 195 -14.58 -4.85 -13.41
N GLN A 196 -13.87 -4.10 -12.57
CA GLN A 196 -12.54 -4.44 -12.09
C GLN A 196 -12.55 -5.45 -10.93
N LEU A 197 -13.72 -5.76 -10.36
CA LEU A 197 -13.82 -6.81 -9.34
C LEU A 197 -13.44 -8.16 -9.95
N TYR A 198 -12.72 -8.96 -9.19
CA TYR A 198 -12.37 -10.33 -9.57
C TYR A 198 -13.57 -11.26 -9.49
N ALA A 199 -13.40 -12.49 -9.96
CA ALA A 199 -14.46 -13.49 -9.99
C ALA A 199 -15.11 -13.66 -8.60
N HIS A 200 -16.44 -13.90 -8.60
CA HIS A 200 -17.24 -14.02 -7.38
C HIS A 200 -16.72 -15.14 -6.47
N GLU A 201 -16.32 -16.26 -7.08
CA GLU A 201 -15.77 -17.42 -6.37
C GLU A 201 -14.50 -17.04 -5.58
N TRP A 202 -13.66 -16.14 -6.12
CA TRP A 202 -12.49 -15.68 -5.41
C TRP A 202 -12.86 -14.73 -4.24
N ILE A 203 -13.88 -13.90 -4.40
CA ILE A 203 -14.38 -13.02 -3.33
C ILE A 203 -14.92 -13.87 -2.16
N ASP A 204 -15.60 -14.99 -2.46
CA ASP A 204 -16.08 -15.91 -1.44
C ASP A 204 -14.93 -16.63 -0.71
N LEU A 205 -13.86 -16.95 -1.42
CA LEU A 205 -12.65 -17.50 -0.80
C LEU A 205 -11.96 -16.45 0.11
N GLU A 206 -11.88 -15.20 -0.31
CA GLU A 206 -11.39 -14.11 0.54
C GLU A 206 -12.24 -13.95 1.81
N ARG A 207 -13.58 -14.09 1.70
CA ARG A 207 -14.49 -14.10 2.85
C ARG A 207 -14.12 -15.19 3.85
N ASN A 208 -13.74 -16.38 3.37
CA ASN A 208 -13.36 -17.48 4.23
C ASN A 208 -12.09 -17.21 5.03
N ILE A 209 -11.16 -16.40 4.53
CA ILE A 209 -9.98 -15.97 5.31
C ILE A 209 -10.42 -15.32 6.62
N TYR A 210 -11.35 -14.35 6.54
CA TYR A 210 -11.83 -13.63 7.72
C TYR A 210 -12.71 -14.49 8.63
N ARG A 211 -13.47 -15.44 8.06
CA ARG A 211 -14.29 -16.38 8.83
C ARG A 211 -13.46 -17.39 9.61
N ASN A 212 -12.35 -17.85 9.02
CA ASN A 212 -11.46 -18.83 9.63
C ASN A 212 -10.52 -18.20 10.68
N ALA A 213 -10.29 -16.89 10.63
CA ALA A 213 -9.50 -16.21 11.65
C ALA A 213 -10.26 -16.09 12.96
N LEU A 214 -9.64 -16.39 14.10
CA LEU A 214 -10.19 -16.06 15.43
C LEU A 214 -10.35 -14.56 15.58
N LYS A 215 -9.34 -13.80 15.09
CA LYS A 215 -9.39 -12.35 15.02
C LYS A 215 -8.69 -11.84 13.77
N THR A 216 -9.26 -10.80 13.18
CA THR A 216 -8.70 -10.06 12.04
C THR A 216 -8.24 -8.69 12.51
N PHE A 217 -6.97 -8.44 12.36
CA PHE A 217 -6.35 -7.15 12.62
C PHE A 217 -6.25 -6.35 11.32
N ILE A 218 -6.64 -5.10 11.39
CA ILE A 218 -6.67 -4.23 10.21
C ILE A 218 -5.99 -2.90 10.49
N MET A 219 -5.53 -2.25 9.42
CA MET A 219 -4.75 -1.02 9.52
C MET A 219 -5.58 0.26 9.52
N SER A 220 -6.89 0.18 9.21
CA SER A 220 -7.75 1.37 9.16
C SER A 220 -9.23 1.05 9.39
N SER A 221 -10.01 2.06 9.78
CA SER A 221 -11.47 1.96 9.88
C SER A 221 -12.13 1.68 8.53
N HIS A 222 -11.54 2.19 7.44
CA HIS A 222 -11.97 1.91 6.08
C HIS A 222 -11.97 0.40 5.77
N VAL A 223 -10.88 -0.30 6.12
CA VAL A 223 -10.77 -1.75 5.96
C VAL A 223 -11.68 -2.49 6.94
N LYS A 224 -11.82 -2.01 8.19
CA LYS A 224 -12.79 -2.55 9.17
C LYS A 224 -14.21 -2.59 8.59
N ASN A 225 -14.64 -1.45 8.07
CA ASN A 225 -15.97 -1.33 7.48
C ASN A 225 -16.18 -2.33 6.34
N SER A 226 -15.16 -2.54 5.49
CA SER A 226 -15.24 -3.53 4.42
C SER A 226 -15.35 -4.96 4.96
N VAL A 227 -14.50 -5.35 5.91
CA VAL A 227 -14.54 -6.72 6.50
C VAL A 227 -15.88 -6.99 7.17
N VAL A 228 -16.43 -6.02 7.89
CA VAL A 228 -17.72 -6.18 8.60
C VAL A 228 -18.89 -6.15 7.61
N GLN A 229 -18.96 -5.16 6.71
CA GLN A 229 -20.14 -4.94 5.87
C GLN A 229 -20.14 -5.80 4.61
N HIS A 230 -19.01 -5.90 3.89
CA HIS A 230 -18.96 -6.62 2.62
C HIS A 230 -18.71 -8.12 2.80
N TYR A 231 -17.94 -8.50 3.81
CA TYR A 231 -17.63 -9.91 4.08
C TYR A 231 -18.46 -10.52 5.22
N ALA A 232 -19.34 -9.71 5.83
CA ALA A 232 -20.26 -10.12 6.88
C ALA A 232 -19.56 -10.79 8.09
N CYS A 233 -18.41 -10.24 8.48
CA CYS A 233 -17.70 -10.68 9.68
C CYS A 233 -18.25 -9.99 10.92
N ASP A 234 -18.27 -10.73 12.04
CA ASP A 234 -18.62 -10.14 13.33
C ASP A 234 -17.62 -9.03 13.70
N SER A 235 -18.14 -7.83 13.99
CA SER A 235 -17.33 -6.67 14.35
C SER A 235 -16.45 -6.87 15.58
N LYS A 236 -16.84 -7.79 16.49
CA LYS A 236 -16.05 -8.18 17.67
C LYS A 236 -14.80 -8.94 17.33
N ARG A 237 -14.75 -9.57 16.15
CA ARG A 237 -13.59 -10.29 15.63
C ARG A 237 -12.67 -9.43 14.76
N VAL A 238 -13.00 -8.15 14.56
CA VAL A 238 -12.24 -7.23 13.69
C VAL A 238 -11.76 -6.04 14.50
N THR A 239 -10.46 -5.98 14.76
CA THR A 239 -9.83 -4.91 15.55
C THR A 239 -8.89 -4.07 14.69
N CYS A 240 -9.05 -2.73 14.77
CA CYS A 240 -8.11 -1.81 14.16
C CYS A 240 -6.89 -1.67 15.08
N VAL A 241 -5.74 -2.15 14.62
CA VAL A 241 -4.46 -2.05 15.34
C VAL A 241 -3.49 -1.10 14.66
N TYR A 242 -3.86 -0.58 13.47
CA TYR A 242 -3.04 0.28 12.62
C TYR A 242 -1.77 -0.43 12.12
N ALA A 243 -0.75 0.34 11.69
CA ALA A 243 0.60 -0.13 11.40
C ALA A 243 1.61 0.92 11.87
N GLY A 244 2.82 0.45 12.16
CA GLY A 244 3.92 1.33 12.53
C GLY A 244 4.59 1.95 11.31
N CYS A 245 5.34 3.01 11.56
CA CYS A 245 6.16 3.69 10.59
C CYS A 245 7.45 2.92 10.28
N ASN A 246 7.96 3.06 9.06
CA ASN A 246 9.25 2.50 8.65
C ASN A 246 10.45 3.40 9.05
N ILE A 247 10.19 4.64 9.48
CA ILE A 247 11.19 5.59 9.98
C ILE A 247 11.23 5.47 11.51
N GLU A 248 12.44 5.45 12.07
CA GLU A 248 12.60 5.49 13.52
C GLU A 248 12.10 6.82 14.08
N PHE A 249 11.32 6.74 15.17
CA PHE A 249 11.01 7.90 16.00
C PHE A 249 12.29 8.38 16.68
N ARG A 250 13.06 9.19 16.01
CA ARG A 250 14.14 9.93 16.66
C ARG A 250 13.55 11.20 17.25
N PRO A 251 13.96 11.59 18.48
CA PRO A 251 13.68 12.93 18.96
C PRO A 251 14.29 13.91 17.95
N LEU A 252 13.45 14.49 17.10
CA LEU A 252 13.91 15.46 16.14
C LEU A 252 14.26 16.73 16.95
N LEU A 253 15.55 17.05 17.01
CA LEU A 253 16.04 18.38 17.42
C LEU A 253 15.70 19.43 16.33
N LEU A 254 14.56 19.26 15.68
CA LEU A 254 14.11 20.16 14.63
C LEU A 254 13.18 21.19 15.25
N ASP A 255 13.75 22.30 15.66
CA ASP A 255 13.07 23.58 15.58
C ASP A 255 12.90 23.87 14.10
N ASN A 256 11.85 23.31 13.48
CA ASN A 256 11.62 23.48 12.06
C ASN A 256 10.98 24.85 11.82
N ASP A 257 11.79 25.86 11.62
CA ASP A 257 11.35 27.21 11.26
C ASP A 257 10.96 27.32 9.76
N ASP A 258 11.03 26.19 9.03
CA ASP A 258 10.85 26.15 7.58
C ASP A 258 9.38 26.27 7.11
N TYR A 259 8.40 26.35 8.03
CA TYR A 259 7.00 26.63 7.65
C TYR A 259 6.82 27.93 6.85
N ARG A 260 7.74 28.90 7.00
CA ARG A 260 7.74 30.17 6.24
C ARG A 260 8.20 30.03 4.80
N ASN A 261 8.85 28.90 4.44
CA ASN A 261 9.40 28.68 3.11
C ASN A 261 8.33 28.41 2.03
N LYS A 262 7.06 28.24 2.44
CA LYS A 262 5.90 28.02 1.56
C LYS A 262 6.14 26.91 0.54
N ARG A 263 6.82 25.84 0.97
CA ARG A 263 7.15 24.69 0.14
C ARG A 263 6.13 23.58 0.36
N ILE A 264 5.40 23.24 -0.70
CA ILE A 264 4.50 22.09 -0.75
C ILE A 264 5.33 20.88 -1.18
N LEU A 265 5.19 19.76 -0.49
CA LEU A 265 5.81 18.49 -0.84
C LEU A 265 4.73 17.50 -1.30
N PHE A 266 4.99 16.86 -2.43
CA PHE A 266 4.25 15.68 -2.89
C PHE A 266 5.19 14.48 -2.93
N ILE A 267 4.77 13.33 -2.36
CA ILE A 267 5.52 12.07 -2.41
C ILE A 267 4.62 10.97 -2.97
N GLY A 268 5.00 10.40 -4.11
CA GLY A 268 4.23 9.29 -4.71
C GLY A 268 4.87 8.73 -5.97
N VAL A 269 4.79 7.41 -6.15
CA VAL A 269 5.33 6.71 -7.33
C VAL A 269 4.35 6.61 -8.50
N ASP A 270 3.06 6.75 -8.21
CA ASP A 270 1.97 6.67 -9.18
C ASP A 270 1.29 8.04 -9.24
N TRP A 271 1.69 8.83 -10.23
CA TRP A 271 1.30 10.22 -10.39
C TRP A 271 -0.22 10.42 -10.48
N GLU A 272 -0.88 9.64 -11.34
CA GLU A 272 -2.33 9.75 -11.59
C GLU A 272 -3.15 9.31 -10.37
N ARG A 273 -2.81 8.15 -9.82
CA ARG A 273 -3.51 7.61 -8.65
C ARG A 273 -3.33 8.46 -7.40
N LYS A 274 -2.18 9.12 -7.27
CA LYS A 274 -1.87 9.98 -6.11
C LYS A 274 -2.37 11.42 -6.28
N GLY A 275 -3.10 11.73 -7.36
CA GLY A 275 -3.76 13.01 -7.56
C GLY A 275 -2.80 14.14 -7.95
N GLY A 276 -1.70 13.78 -8.61
CA GLY A 276 -0.73 14.76 -9.07
C GLY A 276 -1.30 15.81 -10.03
N PRO A 277 -2.10 15.44 -11.04
CA PRO A 277 -2.74 16.40 -11.92
C PRO A 277 -3.61 17.41 -11.16
N GLU A 278 -4.42 16.96 -10.21
CA GLU A 278 -5.28 17.79 -9.36
C GLU A 278 -4.46 18.75 -8.49
N LEU A 279 -3.30 18.27 -7.99
CA LEU A 279 -2.36 19.11 -7.23
C LEU A 279 -1.81 20.24 -8.08
N VAL A 280 -1.42 19.98 -9.33
CA VAL A 280 -0.88 21.02 -10.22
C VAL A 280 -1.94 22.08 -10.51
N GLU A 281 -3.18 21.70 -10.75
CA GLU A 281 -4.26 22.67 -10.96
C GLU A 281 -4.56 23.48 -9.68
N ALA A 282 -4.59 22.84 -8.52
CA ALA A 282 -4.73 23.53 -7.23
C ALA A 282 -3.54 24.49 -6.97
N PHE A 283 -2.33 24.07 -7.32
CA PHE A 283 -1.12 24.90 -7.18
C PHE A 283 -1.17 26.16 -8.06
N LYS A 284 -1.68 26.06 -9.28
CA LYS A 284 -1.90 27.24 -10.15
C LYS A 284 -2.90 28.24 -9.55
N LEU A 285 -3.95 27.74 -8.87
CA LEU A 285 -4.88 28.60 -8.13
C LEU A 285 -4.23 29.25 -6.94
N LEU A 286 -3.44 28.50 -6.19
CA LEU A 286 -2.69 28.96 -5.02
C LEU A 286 -1.71 30.08 -5.38
N LEU A 287 -0.97 29.97 -6.47
CA LEU A 287 0.00 30.98 -6.92
C LEU A 287 -0.61 32.37 -7.16
N LYS A 288 -1.91 32.46 -7.44
CA LYS A 288 -2.61 33.76 -7.52
C LYS A 288 -2.69 34.50 -6.18
N LYS A 289 -2.57 33.78 -5.07
CA LYS A 289 -2.63 34.32 -3.69
C LYS A 289 -1.27 34.32 -3.02
N ILE A 290 -0.45 33.31 -3.27
CA ILE A 290 0.88 33.11 -2.71
C ILE A 290 1.90 32.94 -3.86
N PRO A 291 2.34 34.03 -4.51
CA PRO A 291 3.15 33.97 -5.74
C PRO A 291 4.55 33.39 -5.54
N ASP A 292 5.03 33.32 -4.31
CA ASP A 292 6.36 32.81 -3.93
C ASP A 292 6.35 31.33 -3.48
N ALA A 293 5.18 30.68 -3.48
CA ALA A 293 5.07 29.25 -3.13
C ALA A 293 5.83 28.36 -4.12
N ARG A 294 6.29 27.21 -3.62
CA ARG A 294 7.01 26.19 -4.41
C ARG A 294 6.39 24.82 -4.19
N LEU A 295 6.42 24.00 -5.25
CA LEU A 295 5.99 22.60 -5.21
C LEU A 295 7.17 21.69 -5.55
N THR A 296 7.48 20.74 -4.65
CA THR A 296 8.47 19.69 -4.87
C THR A 296 7.78 18.35 -5.05
N ILE A 297 8.09 17.63 -6.13
CA ILE A 297 7.50 16.34 -6.49
C ILE A 297 8.57 15.26 -6.37
N VAL A 298 8.33 14.27 -5.50
CA VAL A 298 9.24 13.14 -5.22
C VAL A 298 8.54 11.81 -5.53
N GLY A 299 9.29 10.86 -6.09
CA GLY A 299 8.83 9.48 -6.33
C GLY A 299 8.37 9.19 -7.75
N CYS A 300 8.03 10.21 -8.53
CA CYS A 300 7.62 10.11 -9.94
C CYS A 300 8.22 11.25 -10.76
N SER A 301 8.16 11.12 -12.10
CA SER A 301 8.75 12.10 -13.02
C SER A 301 7.72 12.51 -14.09
N PRO A 302 6.67 13.28 -13.72
CA PRO A 302 5.75 13.85 -14.70
C PRO A 302 6.45 14.90 -15.57
N ASP A 303 6.06 15.00 -16.84
CA ASP A 303 6.54 16.06 -17.74
C ASP A 303 5.83 17.39 -17.43
N ILE A 304 6.36 18.13 -16.45
CA ILE A 304 5.82 19.42 -16.01
C ILE A 304 6.94 20.46 -16.15
N ARG A 305 6.62 21.55 -16.86
CA ARG A 305 7.54 22.70 -17.03
C ARG A 305 6.92 23.92 -16.36
N HIS A 306 7.34 24.20 -15.14
CA HIS A 306 6.90 25.38 -14.39
C HIS A 306 8.03 25.86 -13.48
N PRO A 307 8.34 27.18 -13.42
CA PRO A 307 9.51 27.70 -12.69
C PRO A 307 9.45 27.45 -11.16
N GLN A 308 8.28 27.21 -10.60
CA GLN A 308 8.05 26.97 -9.17
C GLN A 308 7.72 25.51 -8.84
N ILE A 309 7.79 24.61 -9.83
CA ILE A 309 7.61 23.17 -9.64
C ILE A 309 8.93 22.47 -9.90
N GLU A 310 9.43 21.80 -8.88
CA GLU A 310 10.65 20.99 -8.93
C GLU A 310 10.29 19.51 -8.96
N VAL A 311 10.67 18.80 -10.01
CA VAL A 311 10.46 17.36 -10.18
C VAL A 311 11.77 16.64 -9.89
N ILE A 312 11.85 15.99 -8.72
CA ILE A 312 13.05 15.26 -8.27
C ILE A 312 13.10 13.85 -8.87
N GLY A 313 11.94 13.24 -9.11
CA GLY A 313 11.88 11.84 -9.52
C GLY A 313 12.04 10.85 -8.36
N ARG A 314 12.48 9.62 -8.69
CA ARG A 314 12.68 8.57 -7.68
C ARG A 314 13.96 8.79 -6.90
N VAL A 315 13.85 8.73 -5.58
CA VAL A 315 14.98 8.81 -4.64
C VAL A 315 15.03 7.55 -3.76
N PRO A 316 16.19 7.20 -3.18
CA PRO A 316 16.27 6.22 -2.11
C PRO A 316 15.38 6.60 -0.92
N ILE A 317 14.86 5.61 -0.19
CA ILE A 317 14.02 5.86 1.00
C ILE A 317 14.77 6.69 2.06
N SER A 318 16.09 6.48 2.19
CA SER A 318 16.95 7.26 3.09
C SER A 318 16.90 8.76 2.84
N ASP A 319 16.66 9.16 1.59
CA ASP A 319 16.74 10.55 1.16
C ASP A 319 15.40 11.30 1.26
N ILE A 320 14.31 10.56 1.54
CA ILE A 320 12.97 11.14 1.73
C ILE A 320 12.95 12.13 2.89
N ASN A 321 13.68 11.84 3.96
CA ASN A 321 13.75 12.67 5.17
C ASN A 321 14.18 14.12 4.87
N GLN A 322 15.14 14.32 3.98
CA GLN A 322 15.60 15.68 3.64
C GLN A 322 14.51 16.54 2.96
N HIS A 323 13.62 15.89 2.17
CA HIS A 323 12.51 16.59 1.53
C HIS A 323 11.39 16.91 2.53
N LEU A 324 11.14 15.99 3.50
CA LEU A 324 10.16 16.22 4.57
C LEU A 324 10.59 17.38 5.48
N ILE A 325 11.88 17.47 5.83
CA ILE A 325 12.45 18.53 6.66
C ILE A 325 12.32 19.91 5.99
N GLN A 326 12.49 19.99 4.68
CA GLN A 326 12.47 21.26 3.93
C GLN A 326 11.07 21.76 3.57
N ALA A 327 10.05 20.95 3.80
CA ALA A 327 8.68 21.26 3.42
C ALA A 327 7.94 22.06 4.50
N SER A 328 6.96 22.87 4.09
CA SER A 328 6.02 23.55 4.98
C SER A 328 4.71 22.76 5.14
N VAL A 329 4.34 21.95 4.12
CA VAL A 329 3.14 21.10 4.13
C VAL A 329 3.32 19.91 3.19
N LEU A 330 2.86 18.73 3.60
CA LEU A 330 2.69 17.58 2.69
C LEU A 330 1.31 17.68 2.04
N CYS A 331 1.24 17.51 0.71
CA CYS A 331 -0.01 17.43 -0.03
C CYS A 331 -0.18 16.05 -0.66
N LEU A 332 -1.26 15.34 -0.29
CA LEU A 332 -1.57 13.98 -0.77
C LEU A 332 -3.02 13.90 -1.27
N PRO A 333 -3.36 14.49 -2.45
CA PRO A 333 -4.72 14.49 -2.99
C PRO A 333 -5.04 13.18 -3.70
N THR A 334 -4.74 12.06 -3.06
CA THR A 334 -4.78 10.71 -3.63
C THR A 334 -6.22 10.25 -3.91
N LYS A 335 -6.39 9.42 -4.94
CA LYS A 335 -7.68 8.80 -5.33
C LYS A 335 -7.89 7.44 -4.65
N ILE A 336 -6.81 6.78 -4.25
CA ILE A 336 -6.82 5.48 -3.57
C ILE A 336 -5.70 5.47 -2.53
N GLU A 337 -6.04 5.29 -1.26
CA GLU A 337 -5.05 5.24 -0.18
C GLU A 337 -5.44 4.19 0.88
N PRO A 338 -4.89 2.98 0.80
CA PRO A 338 -5.19 1.93 1.76
C PRO A 338 -4.75 2.26 3.19
N PHE A 339 -3.58 2.90 3.34
CA PHE A 339 -3.05 3.19 4.69
C PHE A 339 -2.45 4.59 4.85
N GLY A 340 -1.61 5.08 3.92
CA GLY A 340 -1.05 6.43 3.99
C GLY A 340 0.25 6.54 4.79
N ILE A 341 1.21 5.63 4.60
CA ILE A 341 2.50 5.63 5.30
C ILE A 341 3.20 7.00 5.21
N VAL A 342 3.15 7.66 4.06
CA VAL A 342 3.77 8.99 3.84
C VAL A 342 3.18 10.06 4.76
N THR A 343 1.89 9.94 5.12
CA THR A 343 1.27 10.84 6.11
C THR A 343 1.87 10.65 7.49
N ILE A 344 2.13 9.40 7.89
CA ILE A 344 2.79 9.10 9.17
C ILE A 344 4.21 9.66 9.16
N GLU A 345 4.95 9.47 8.07
CA GLU A 345 6.30 10.00 7.89
C GLU A 345 6.33 11.53 7.97
N ALA A 346 5.34 12.22 7.37
CA ALA A 346 5.21 13.67 7.49
C ALA A 346 4.97 14.11 8.94
N PHE A 347 4.08 13.44 9.65
CA PHE A 347 3.77 13.76 11.05
C PHE A 347 4.95 13.50 12.00
N ILE A 348 5.80 12.50 11.73
CA ILE A 348 7.05 12.32 12.48
C ILE A 348 7.95 13.55 12.34
N HIS A 349 7.91 14.22 11.19
CA HIS A 349 8.64 15.46 10.92
C HIS A 349 7.84 16.72 11.32
N LYS A 350 6.76 16.59 12.09
CA LYS A 350 5.86 17.66 12.47
C LYS A 350 5.33 18.45 11.27
N LEU A 351 5.24 17.83 10.13
CA LEU A 351 4.77 18.43 8.87
C LEU A 351 3.25 18.26 8.77
N PRO A 352 2.46 19.35 8.71
CA PRO A 352 1.02 19.25 8.53
C PRO A 352 0.67 18.68 7.17
N VAL A 353 -0.51 18.06 7.06
CA VAL A 353 -0.90 17.32 5.85
C VAL A 353 -2.21 17.88 5.29
N VAL A 354 -2.24 18.15 3.98
CA VAL A 354 -3.47 18.36 3.22
C VAL A 354 -3.71 17.14 2.34
N ALA A 355 -4.85 16.48 2.52
CA ALA A 355 -5.12 15.24 1.81
C ALA A 355 -6.61 15.09 1.43
N THR A 356 -6.91 14.15 0.54
CA THR A 356 -8.30 13.77 0.26
C THR A 356 -8.90 12.93 1.39
N ARG A 357 -10.19 13.10 1.64
CA ARG A 357 -10.97 12.35 2.65
C ARG A 357 -11.37 10.98 2.12
N ILE A 358 -10.36 10.08 1.97
CA ILE A 358 -10.56 8.73 1.47
C ILE A 358 -9.71 7.71 2.23
N GLY A 359 -10.09 6.44 2.12
CA GLY A 359 -9.32 5.31 2.63
C GLY A 359 -9.01 5.45 4.11
N ALA A 360 -7.73 5.28 4.46
CA ALA A 360 -7.24 5.39 5.83
C ALA A 360 -6.92 6.83 6.28
N LEU A 361 -6.93 7.82 5.38
CA LEU A 361 -6.52 9.18 5.71
C LEU A 361 -7.36 9.84 6.82
N PRO A 362 -8.70 9.61 6.92
CA PRO A 362 -9.49 10.11 8.05
C PRO A 362 -9.14 9.50 9.42
N ASP A 363 -8.45 8.36 9.46
CA ASP A 363 -7.95 7.79 10.73
C ASP A 363 -6.62 8.44 11.16
N LEU A 364 -5.86 8.97 10.20
CA LEU A 364 -4.55 9.57 10.40
C LEU A 364 -4.63 11.07 10.67
N ILE A 365 -5.54 11.76 9.98
CA ILE A 365 -5.63 13.22 9.96
C ILE A 365 -6.89 13.66 10.68
N VAL A 366 -6.73 14.42 11.76
CA VAL A 366 -7.81 15.14 12.42
C VAL A 366 -7.98 16.48 11.70
N ASP A 367 -9.08 16.59 10.93
CA ASP A 367 -9.36 17.74 10.09
C ASP A 367 -9.51 19.02 10.93
N GLY A 368 -8.73 20.04 10.60
CA GLY A 368 -8.67 21.31 11.35
C GLY A 368 -7.74 21.31 12.56
N GLU A 369 -7.06 20.17 12.87
CA GLU A 369 -6.17 20.07 14.03
C GLU A 369 -4.77 19.55 13.68
N SER A 370 -4.64 18.51 12.83
CA SER A 370 -3.35 18.00 12.37
C SER A 370 -3.14 18.16 10.87
N GLY A 371 -4.18 18.59 10.16
CA GLY A 371 -4.17 18.77 8.71
C GLY A 371 -5.51 19.20 8.17
N ARG A 372 -5.67 19.12 6.86
CA ARG A 372 -6.94 19.36 6.17
C ARG A 372 -7.32 18.16 5.32
N LEU A 373 -8.59 17.79 5.39
CA LEU A 373 -9.19 16.74 4.57
C LEU A 373 -10.20 17.36 3.61
N VAL A 374 -9.90 17.28 2.30
CA VAL A 374 -10.76 17.79 1.23
C VAL A 374 -11.52 16.66 0.54
N ALA A 375 -12.63 16.98 -0.12
CA ALA A 375 -13.32 15.98 -0.92
C ALA A 375 -12.46 15.52 -2.13
N PRO A 376 -12.61 14.27 -2.59
CA PRO A 376 -11.96 13.83 -3.83
C PRO A 376 -12.34 14.75 -5.00
N ASP A 377 -11.37 15.04 -5.87
CA ASP A 377 -11.50 15.89 -7.06
C ASP A 377 -11.88 17.36 -6.78
N ASP A 378 -11.89 17.79 -5.50
CA ASP A 378 -12.14 19.20 -5.14
C ASP A 378 -10.85 20.03 -5.23
N ILE A 379 -10.52 20.46 -6.45
CA ILE A 379 -9.33 21.27 -6.75
C ILE A 379 -9.34 22.61 -5.99
N ARG A 380 -10.52 23.24 -5.85
CA ARG A 380 -10.64 24.52 -5.15
C ARG A 380 -10.45 24.34 -3.64
N GLY A 381 -11.13 23.38 -3.04
CA GLY A 381 -10.93 23.05 -1.63
C GLY A 381 -9.49 22.66 -1.32
N LEU A 382 -8.82 21.96 -2.24
CA LEU A 382 -7.39 21.64 -2.12
C LEU A 382 -6.52 22.90 -2.13
N ALA A 383 -6.78 23.83 -3.06
CA ALA A 383 -6.06 25.11 -3.12
C ALA A 383 -6.30 25.96 -1.86
N ASP A 384 -7.55 26.06 -1.41
CA ASP A 384 -7.93 26.86 -0.25
C ASP A 384 -7.30 26.30 1.04
N ALA A 385 -7.28 24.98 1.23
CA ALA A 385 -6.61 24.33 2.35
C ALA A 385 -5.09 24.57 2.35
N LEU A 386 -4.45 24.52 1.20
CA LEU A 386 -3.02 24.84 1.06
C LEU A 386 -2.75 26.34 1.32
N ILE A 387 -3.61 27.25 0.83
CA ILE A 387 -3.50 28.70 1.09
C ILE A 387 -3.63 28.98 2.58
N GLU A 388 -4.61 28.37 3.24
CA GLU A 388 -4.82 28.53 4.68
C GLU A 388 -3.55 28.21 5.46
N LEU A 389 -2.94 27.04 5.22
CA LEU A 389 -1.74 26.62 5.94
C LEU A 389 -0.52 27.47 5.59
N LEU A 390 -0.24 27.70 4.29
CA LEU A 390 0.93 28.44 3.86
C LEU A 390 0.87 29.93 4.20
N SER A 391 -0.30 30.48 4.53
CA SER A 391 -0.47 31.86 4.98
C SER A 391 -0.28 32.02 6.49
N ASP A 392 -0.24 30.91 7.25
CA ASP A 392 -0.14 30.90 8.71
C ASP A 392 0.89 29.86 9.21
N PRO A 393 2.17 30.26 9.33
CA PRO A 393 3.22 29.38 9.82
C PRO A 393 2.97 28.79 11.20
N GLU A 394 2.31 29.56 12.10
CA GLU A 394 2.02 29.08 13.46
C GLU A 394 0.93 27.99 13.44
N LYS A 395 -0.04 28.10 12.55
CA LYS A 395 -1.01 27.03 12.30
C LYS A 395 -0.33 25.79 11.74
N CYS A 396 0.60 25.92 10.78
CA CYS A 396 1.41 24.80 10.29
C CYS A 396 2.12 24.09 11.43
N ARG A 397 2.80 24.86 12.31
CA ARG A 397 3.49 24.34 13.49
C ARG A 397 2.53 23.58 14.42
N SER A 398 1.41 24.21 14.77
CA SER A 398 0.41 23.61 15.65
C SER A 398 -0.15 22.30 15.09
N PHE A 399 -0.49 22.28 13.79
CA PHE A 399 -1.01 21.10 13.12
C PHE A 399 0.04 19.99 13.05
N GLY A 400 1.30 20.35 12.72
CA GLY A 400 2.41 19.41 12.69
C GLY A 400 2.68 18.77 14.04
N GLU A 401 2.65 19.56 15.13
CA GLU A 401 2.84 19.06 16.49
C GLU A 401 1.71 18.10 16.89
N HIS A 402 0.46 18.46 16.59
CA HIS A 402 -0.69 17.58 16.85
C HIS A 402 -0.58 16.26 16.07
N GLY A 403 -0.22 16.33 14.77
CA GLY A 403 0.02 15.15 13.95
C GLY A 403 1.12 14.25 14.52
N TYR A 404 2.21 14.84 15.03
CA TYR A 404 3.28 14.11 15.71
C TYR A 404 2.78 13.34 16.93
N GLN A 405 1.95 13.96 17.78
CA GLN A 405 1.37 13.27 18.95
C GLN A 405 0.48 12.10 18.54
N ILE A 406 -0.39 12.28 17.54
CA ILE A 406 -1.24 11.21 17.01
C ILE A 406 -0.40 10.01 16.59
N VAL A 407 0.68 10.24 15.83
CA VAL A 407 1.53 9.18 15.32
C VAL A 407 2.34 8.51 16.41
N LYS A 408 2.89 9.28 17.34
CA LYS A 408 3.62 8.76 18.50
C LYS A 408 2.77 7.80 19.33
N ASP A 409 1.51 8.17 19.58
CA ASP A 409 0.61 7.42 20.46
C ASP A 409 0.00 6.20 19.77
N ASN A 410 -0.20 6.25 18.44
CA ASN A 410 -1.00 5.26 17.74
C ASN A 410 -0.26 4.46 16.66
N TYR A 411 0.76 5.03 16.02
CA TYR A 411 1.36 4.49 14.81
C TYR A 411 2.85 4.15 14.96
N SER A 412 3.31 3.94 16.18
CA SER A 412 4.61 3.31 16.45
C SER A 412 4.47 1.78 16.45
N TRP A 413 5.51 1.05 16.04
CA TRP A 413 5.51 -0.42 16.10
C TRP A 413 5.33 -0.93 17.53
N GLN A 414 5.77 -0.18 18.55
CA GLN A 414 5.53 -0.48 19.95
C GLN A 414 4.04 -0.44 20.29
N ALA A 415 3.33 0.62 19.86
CA ALA A 415 1.89 0.76 20.11
C ALA A 415 1.09 -0.33 19.38
N VAL A 416 1.46 -0.65 18.12
CA VAL A 416 0.85 -1.73 17.35
C VAL A 416 1.10 -3.08 18.04
N GLY A 417 2.33 -3.34 18.50
CA GLY A 417 2.71 -4.57 19.21
C GLY A 417 1.95 -4.75 20.51
N ALA A 418 1.80 -3.70 21.30
CA ALA A 418 1.03 -3.72 22.53
C ALA A 418 -0.45 -4.07 22.29
N ARG A 419 -1.07 -3.48 21.25
CA ARG A 419 -2.46 -3.80 20.85
C ARG A 419 -2.59 -5.24 20.39
N LEU A 420 -1.69 -5.71 19.51
CA LEU A 420 -1.68 -7.11 19.04
C LEU A 420 -1.53 -8.09 20.20
N LYS A 421 -0.58 -7.82 21.14
CA LYS A 421 -0.37 -8.66 22.31
C LYS A 421 -1.62 -8.74 23.18
N SER A 422 -2.26 -7.61 23.48
CA SER A 422 -3.48 -7.53 24.26
C SER A 422 -4.63 -8.32 23.61
N GLU A 423 -4.84 -8.12 22.31
CA GLU A 423 -5.94 -8.74 21.57
C GLU A 423 -5.74 -10.27 21.35
N ILE A 424 -4.51 -10.70 21.04
CA ILE A 424 -4.18 -12.11 20.91
C ILE A 424 -4.27 -12.79 22.29
N GLY A 425 -3.71 -12.14 23.32
CA GLY A 425 -3.73 -12.64 24.69
C GLY A 425 -5.15 -12.86 25.21
N SER A 426 -6.01 -11.85 25.06
CA SER A 426 -7.42 -11.97 25.47
C SER A 426 -8.20 -13.02 24.69
N THR A 427 -7.73 -13.39 23.50
CA THR A 427 -8.39 -14.41 22.66
C THR A 427 -7.90 -15.83 22.97
N LEU A 428 -6.63 -16.01 23.36
CA LEU A 428 -6.03 -17.33 23.59
C LEU A 428 -6.08 -17.79 25.06
N TRP A 429 -6.11 -16.84 26.01
CA TRP A 429 -5.92 -17.16 27.42
C TRP A 429 -7.11 -16.73 28.33
N ASN A 430 -8.19 -16.22 27.75
CA ASN A 430 -9.50 -16.04 28.38
C ASN A 430 -10.50 -17.08 27.85
#